data_98f455f50cfb403615376d027dd98f44
#
_entry.id   98f455f50cfb403615376d027dd98f44
#
_cell.length_a   1.000
_cell.length_b   1.000
_cell.length_c   1.000
_cell.angle_alpha   90.00
_cell.angle_beta   90.00
_cell.angle_gamma   90.00
#
_symmetry.space_group_name_H-M   'P 1'
#
loop_
_entity.id
_entity.type
_entity.pdbx_description
1 polymer ?
#
loop_
_entity_poly.entity_id
_entity_poly.type
_entity_poly.pdbx_seq_one_letter_code
_entity_poly.pdbx_strand_id
1 'polypeptide(L)'
;MMLPRGTGDHRLRLILPAFALLLPVLCAAVPFATEVPAYEVRWEGDAEESILDDLESVSDTLKWKDRPPVTTGLLRRRAEGDIEVFLKVLRSAGYYGAEVSLDMDEKEDGPVVIFRIEPGEVFRIESVQWTAPEADRAILKKLPPPDDLGLRKGDPARAPAILDAEKALIQALQRHARPFARVEDRRVVVDHRDRTVRVTCHLNPGPPAKFGSTTVTGLKSVNEITVRNRLHWKEGEPWNADLIAETRKELARSELFSLVQITPDEDLDEDGRLDLSLDVGERKHRSIKLGAGYRTDEGPGGRFSWEHRNLFHHGEKLKLSVTGSTLTTAFDTSFEKPDFLTPRQTLRLASKLANEDTDAYTSRYLDSAVTVERTAVRAFKWSVGPGFRWSRVEQLDETDEFALFFLQSGLVWDRSDDLLDPTRGGRLTLQLAPYWDTLGTASTFVRGSGSYSHYFRLMDKPLVVFAARAGLGSIAGAERSAIPADLRFYAGGGGSVR
;
A
#
# COMPACT_ATOMS: atom_id res chain seq x y z
N MET A 1 -7.03 61.74 22.22
CA MET A 1 -6.10 62.85 22.12
C MET A 1 -5.33 62.68 20.81
N MET A 2 -5.71 63.50 19.88
CA MET A 2 -5.01 64.09 18.70
C MET A 2 -4.14 63.17 17.80
N LEU A 3 -4.67 63.03 16.60
CA LEU A 3 -3.97 62.99 15.32
C LEU A 3 -3.12 64.29 15.08
N PRO A 4 -2.19 64.37 14.12
CA PRO A 4 -2.64 64.66 12.76
C PRO A 4 -1.82 64.02 11.61
N ARG A 5 -2.49 64.02 10.47
CA ARG A 5 -2.17 63.91 9.07
C ARG A 5 -0.97 64.77 8.57
N GLY A 6 -0.34 64.34 7.49
CA GLY A 6 0.50 65.14 6.66
C GLY A 6 0.74 64.51 5.28
N THR A 7 0.01 65.01 4.33
CA THR A 7 0.08 64.85 2.86
C THR A 7 1.31 65.49 2.23
N GLY A 8 1.79 65.01 1.07
CA GLY A 8 2.75 65.74 0.24
C GLY A 8 3.14 65.04 -1.05
N ASP A 9 2.34 65.28 -2.04
CA ASP A 9 2.58 65.00 -3.48
C ASP A 9 3.60 65.99 -4.04
N HIS A 10 4.60 65.59 -4.83
CA HIS A 10 5.26 66.47 -5.81
C HIS A 10 5.91 65.66 -6.95
N ARG A 11 5.24 65.79 -8.10
CA ARG A 11 5.85 65.61 -9.44
C ARG A 11 6.82 66.74 -9.68
N LEU A 12 7.96 66.48 -10.35
CA LEU A 12 8.53 67.45 -11.27
C LEU A 12 9.38 66.75 -12.39
N ARG A 13 9.28 67.39 -13.52
CA ARG A 13 9.66 67.03 -14.91
C ARG A 13 11.14 67.29 -15.22
N LEU A 14 11.61 66.49 -16.20
CA LEU A 14 12.51 66.80 -17.35
C LEU A 14 13.59 67.92 -17.23
N ILE A 15 14.81 67.58 -17.66
CA ILE A 15 15.56 68.26 -18.75
C ILE A 15 16.71 67.33 -19.21
N LEU A 16 16.74 67.01 -20.54
CA LEU A 16 17.93 66.59 -21.30
C LEU A 16 18.70 67.85 -21.69
N PRO A 17 20.05 67.74 -21.88
CA PRO A 17 20.49 67.88 -23.28
C PRO A 17 21.55 66.86 -23.72
N ALA A 18 21.50 66.62 -25.02
CA ALA A 18 22.37 65.81 -25.82
C ALA A 18 23.81 66.33 -25.89
N PHE A 19 24.77 65.39 -25.84
CA PHE A 19 26.06 65.60 -26.48
C PHE A 19 26.53 64.33 -27.16
N ALA A 20 26.50 64.34 -28.46
CA ALA A 20 27.05 63.31 -29.33
C ALA A 20 28.58 63.39 -29.36
N LEU A 21 29.28 62.29 -29.10
CA LEU A 21 30.62 62.06 -29.50
C LEU A 21 30.81 60.64 -30.04
N LEU A 22 30.96 60.56 -31.36
CA LEU A 22 31.34 59.37 -32.10
C LEU A 22 32.76 58.91 -31.65
N LEU A 23 32.81 57.62 -31.17
CA LEU A 23 34.04 56.83 -31.25
C LEU A 23 33.67 55.50 -31.93
N PRO A 24 34.30 55.06 -33.00
CA PRO A 24 34.13 53.74 -33.55
C PRO A 24 34.91 52.75 -32.69
N VAL A 25 34.23 52.05 -31.81
CA VAL A 25 34.77 50.82 -31.15
C VAL A 25 34.77 49.72 -32.20
N LEU A 26 35.99 49.40 -32.61
CA LEU A 26 36.26 48.18 -33.39
C LEU A 26 35.83 46.95 -32.58
N CYS A 27 34.63 46.48 -32.76
CA CYS A 27 34.16 45.20 -32.22
C CYS A 27 34.90 44.09 -32.98
N ALA A 28 36.06 43.65 -32.45
CA ALA A 28 36.61 42.38 -32.86
C ALA A 28 35.55 41.31 -32.57
N ALA A 29 35.02 40.70 -33.62
CA ALA A 29 34.15 39.54 -33.53
C ALA A 29 34.92 38.45 -32.79
N VAL A 30 34.59 38.25 -31.52
CA VAL A 30 34.96 37.02 -30.81
C VAL A 30 34.22 35.93 -31.55
N PRO A 31 34.87 34.90 -32.09
CA PRO A 31 34.18 33.80 -32.72
C PRO A 31 33.26 33.23 -31.67
N PHE A 32 31.94 33.31 -31.91
CA PHE A 32 30.94 32.55 -31.16
C PHE A 32 31.42 31.11 -31.18
N ALA A 33 31.59 30.53 -29.99
CA ALA A 33 31.80 29.12 -29.87
C ALA A 33 30.69 28.45 -30.68
N THR A 34 31.06 27.75 -31.73
CA THR A 34 30.15 26.94 -32.50
C THR A 34 29.47 25.99 -31.53
N GLU A 35 28.14 26.15 -31.36
CA GLU A 35 27.37 25.17 -30.59
C GLU A 35 27.70 23.78 -31.18
N VAL A 36 28.15 22.88 -30.33
CA VAL A 36 28.38 21.49 -30.73
C VAL A 36 27.03 20.95 -31.16
N PRO A 37 26.90 20.46 -32.39
CA PRO A 37 25.64 19.91 -32.85
C PRO A 37 25.16 18.80 -31.93
N ALA A 38 23.82 18.59 -31.83
CA ALA A 38 23.25 17.48 -31.11
C ALA A 38 23.93 16.18 -31.57
N TYR A 39 24.28 15.31 -30.64
CA TYR A 39 24.87 14.01 -30.96
C TYR A 39 23.83 12.91 -30.93
N GLU A 40 24.07 11.85 -31.69
CA GLU A 40 23.29 10.63 -31.70
C GLU A 40 24.01 9.56 -30.87
N VAL A 41 23.23 8.70 -30.17
CA VAL A 41 23.75 7.52 -29.49
C VAL A 41 23.18 6.28 -30.19
N ARG A 42 24.04 5.34 -30.53
CA ARG A 42 23.69 4.06 -31.16
C ARG A 42 24.21 2.90 -30.34
N TRP A 43 23.41 1.85 -30.32
CA TRP A 43 23.75 0.60 -29.72
C TRP A 43 24.05 -0.43 -30.83
N GLU A 44 25.15 -1.14 -30.69
CA GLU A 44 25.54 -2.26 -31.54
C GLU A 44 25.83 -3.48 -30.68
N GLY A 45 25.62 -4.69 -31.22
CA GLY A 45 25.90 -5.96 -30.56
C GLY A 45 24.63 -6.78 -30.27
N ASP A 46 24.79 -7.87 -29.51
CA ASP A 46 23.76 -8.89 -29.31
C ASP A 46 23.04 -8.76 -27.93
N ALA A 47 22.98 -7.57 -27.34
CA ALA A 47 22.31 -7.37 -26.06
C ALA A 47 20.76 -7.43 -26.21
N GLU A 48 20.11 -8.12 -25.28
CA GLU A 48 18.64 -8.16 -25.19
C GLU A 48 18.08 -6.75 -24.94
N GLU A 49 16.89 -6.45 -25.46
CA GLU A 49 16.22 -5.15 -25.31
C GLU A 49 16.07 -4.73 -23.84
N SER A 50 15.78 -5.68 -22.95
CA SER A 50 15.68 -5.42 -21.50
C SER A 50 17.01 -4.97 -20.87
N ILE A 51 18.14 -5.41 -21.42
CA ILE A 51 19.46 -4.97 -20.94
C ILE A 51 19.78 -3.59 -21.50
N LEU A 52 19.43 -3.33 -22.75
CA LEU A 52 19.62 -1.99 -23.35
C LEU A 52 18.83 -0.93 -22.58
N ASP A 53 17.59 -1.23 -22.19
CA ASP A 53 16.77 -0.32 -21.33
C ASP A 53 17.49 -0.01 -20.00
N ASP A 54 18.08 -1.03 -19.36
CA ASP A 54 18.83 -0.85 -18.13
C ASP A 54 20.07 0.02 -18.34
N LEU A 55 20.80 -0.18 -19.44
CA LEU A 55 21.98 0.60 -19.79
C LEU A 55 21.62 2.07 -20.14
N GLU A 56 20.53 2.28 -20.86
CA GLU A 56 20.01 3.60 -21.17
C GLU A 56 19.66 4.39 -19.92
N SER A 57 19.05 3.73 -18.94
CA SER A 57 18.61 4.35 -17.68
C SER A 57 19.76 4.92 -16.85
N VAL A 58 20.97 4.34 -16.99
CA VAL A 58 22.15 4.73 -16.22
C VAL A 58 23.18 5.53 -17.02
N SER A 59 22.99 5.70 -18.33
CA SER A 59 23.93 6.41 -19.22
C SER A 59 23.92 7.91 -18.98
N ASP A 60 25.03 8.47 -18.57
CA ASP A 60 25.23 9.92 -18.50
C ASP A 60 25.26 10.56 -19.90
N THR A 61 25.71 9.81 -20.91
CA THR A 61 25.71 10.24 -22.31
C THR A 61 24.27 10.45 -22.80
N LEU A 62 23.33 9.58 -22.50
CA LEU A 62 21.92 9.75 -22.86
C LEU A 62 21.21 10.78 -21.99
N LYS A 63 21.42 10.75 -20.68
CA LYS A 63 20.81 11.66 -19.73
C LYS A 63 21.07 13.14 -20.02
N TRP A 64 22.25 13.45 -20.52
CA TRP A 64 22.67 14.81 -20.85
C TRP A 64 22.67 15.09 -22.35
N LYS A 65 21.89 14.37 -23.14
CA LYS A 65 21.79 14.55 -24.59
C LYS A 65 21.34 15.96 -24.98
N ASP A 66 20.43 16.57 -24.21
CA ASP A 66 19.95 17.94 -24.43
C ASP A 66 20.96 19.03 -24.03
N ARG A 67 22.10 18.63 -23.43
CA ARG A 67 23.19 19.52 -23.03
C ARG A 67 24.51 18.98 -23.54
N PRO A 68 24.78 19.09 -24.85
CA PRO A 68 25.98 18.56 -25.45
C PRO A 68 27.22 19.28 -24.88
N PRO A 69 28.32 18.57 -24.66
CA PRO A 69 29.56 19.19 -24.21
C PRO A 69 30.18 20.05 -25.30
N VAL A 70 30.96 21.01 -24.90
CA VAL A 70 31.55 22.06 -25.80
C VAL A 70 32.52 21.47 -26.85
N THR A 71 33.02 20.26 -26.64
CA THR A 71 33.95 19.60 -27.57
C THR A 71 33.66 18.10 -27.68
N THR A 72 33.97 17.50 -28.85
CA THR A 72 33.90 16.06 -29.10
C THR A 72 34.80 15.27 -28.13
N GLY A 73 35.92 15.83 -27.69
CA GLY A 73 36.79 15.20 -26.69
C GLY A 73 36.11 15.06 -25.31
N LEU A 74 35.32 16.05 -24.90
CA LEU A 74 34.55 15.98 -23.67
C LEU A 74 33.37 15.00 -23.80
N LEU A 75 32.76 14.89 -24.98
CA LEU A 75 31.73 13.88 -25.26
C LEU A 75 32.32 12.47 -25.19
N ARG A 76 33.49 12.23 -25.81
CA ARG A 76 34.20 10.96 -25.72
C ARG A 76 34.49 10.60 -24.26
N ARG A 77 35.01 11.52 -23.46
CA ARG A 77 35.31 11.27 -22.05
C ARG A 77 34.06 10.94 -21.23
N ARG A 78 32.90 11.56 -21.54
CA ARG A 78 31.62 11.23 -20.92
C ARG A 78 31.19 9.81 -21.27
N ALA A 79 31.25 9.45 -22.55
CA ALA A 79 30.91 8.13 -23.05
C ALA A 79 31.86 7.04 -22.52
N GLU A 80 33.17 7.34 -22.40
CA GLU A 80 34.14 6.43 -21.75
C GLU A 80 33.79 6.17 -20.28
N GLY A 81 33.24 7.17 -19.58
CA GLY A 81 32.73 7.02 -18.21
C GLY A 81 31.55 6.03 -18.11
N ASP A 82 30.70 5.98 -19.12
CA ASP A 82 29.56 5.05 -19.17
C ASP A 82 30.02 3.59 -19.30
N ILE A 83 31.16 3.29 -19.92
CA ILE A 83 31.67 1.93 -20.10
C ILE A 83 31.77 1.17 -18.77
N GLU A 84 32.36 1.80 -17.75
CA GLU A 84 32.50 1.19 -16.42
C GLU A 84 31.14 0.94 -15.76
N VAL A 85 30.19 1.88 -15.96
CA VAL A 85 28.83 1.75 -15.46
C VAL A 85 28.11 0.62 -16.17
N PHE A 86 28.21 0.54 -17.48
CA PHE A 86 27.61 -0.54 -18.29
C PHE A 86 28.17 -1.92 -17.92
N LEU A 87 29.47 -2.05 -17.73
CA LEU A 87 30.06 -3.31 -17.25
C LEU A 87 29.54 -3.70 -15.86
N LYS A 88 29.26 -2.74 -14.97
CA LYS A 88 28.65 -3.04 -13.67
C LYS A 88 27.21 -3.53 -13.82
N VAL A 89 26.41 -2.92 -14.69
CA VAL A 89 25.03 -3.34 -14.98
C VAL A 89 25.02 -4.75 -15.58
N LEU A 90 25.85 -4.99 -16.59
CA LEU A 90 25.97 -6.31 -17.24
C LEU A 90 26.37 -7.40 -16.25
N ARG A 91 27.37 -7.15 -15.40
CA ARG A 91 27.77 -8.09 -14.33
C ARG A 91 26.65 -8.29 -13.31
N SER A 92 25.90 -7.24 -12.97
CA SER A 92 24.73 -7.33 -12.10
C SER A 92 23.62 -8.21 -12.68
N ALA A 93 23.46 -8.22 -14.00
CA ALA A 93 22.54 -9.09 -14.72
C ALA A 93 23.05 -10.53 -14.91
N GLY A 94 24.31 -10.81 -14.54
CA GLY A 94 24.92 -12.14 -14.63
C GLY A 94 25.91 -12.32 -15.79
N TYR A 95 26.22 -11.27 -16.54
CA TYR A 95 27.15 -11.30 -17.67
C TYR A 95 28.55 -10.88 -17.22
N TYR A 96 29.24 -11.75 -16.49
CA TYR A 96 30.56 -11.45 -15.94
C TYR A 96 31.68 -11.43 -16.96
N GLY A 97 31.43 -11.99 -18.15
CA GLY A 97 32.37 -11.96 -19.30
C GLY A 97 32.05 -10.89 -20.32
N ALA A 98 31.16 -9.93 -20.00
CA ALA A 98 30.75 -8.91 -20.94
C ALA A 98 31.87 -7.96 -21.32
N GLU A 99 31.91 -7.57 -22.61
CA GLU A 99 32.78 -6.55 -23.14
C GLU A 99 31.96 -5.38 -23.68
N VAL A 100 32.45 -4.17 -23.41
CA VAL A 100 31.85 -2.91 -23.87
C VAL A 100 32.93 -2.09 -24.54
N SER A 101 32.70 -1.71 -25.78
CA SER A 101 33.61 -0.81 -26.51
C SER A 101 32.87 0.42 -27.00
N LEU A 102 33.61 1.50 -27.18
CA LEU A 102 33.14 2.79 -27.65
C LEU A 102 33.76 3.13 -28.98
N ASP A 103 32.94 3.50 -29.94
CA ASP A 103 33.39 4.13 -31.19
C ASP A 103 32.68 5.47 -31.39
N MET A 104 33.25 6.33 -32.20
CA MET A 104 32.69 7.65 -32.49
C MET A 104 32.91 8.00 -33.95
N ASP A 105 31.79 8.21 -34.65
CA ASP A 105 31.78 8.68 -36.03
C ASP A 105 31.47 10.17 -36.07
N GLU A 106 32.25 10.92 -36.89
CA GLU A 106 31.94 12.32 -37.19
C GLU A 106 31.10 12.38 -38.48
N LYS A 107 29.88 12.85 -38.39
CA LYS A 107 28.96 13.06 -39.53
C LYS A 107 28.70 14.56 -39.73
N GLU A 108 28.19 14.89 -40.91
CA GLU A 108 27.81 16.28 -41.23
C GLU A 108 26.75 16.85 -40.28
N ASP A 109 25.83 15.98 -39.75
CA ASP A 109 24.76 16.34 -38.80
C ASP A 109 25.19 16.31 -37.33
N GLY A 110 26.46 16.00 -37.02
CA GLY A 110 26.99 15.89 -35.66
C GLY A 110 27.64 14.55 -35.34
N PRO A 111 28.32 14.44 -34.19
CA PRO A 111 29.00 13.22 -33.80
C PRO A 111 27.98 12.13 -33.39
N VAL A 112 28.30 10.89 -33.78
CA VAL A 112 27.53 9.69 -33.37
C VAL A 112 28.40 8.90 -32.39
N VAL A 113 27.87 8.67 -31.18
CA VAL A 113 28.47 7.83 -30.15
C VAL A 113 27.94 6.41 -30.34
N ILE A 114 28.81 5.45 -30.59
CA ILE A 114 28.44 4.05 -30.83
C ILE A 114 28.95 3.21 -29.67
N PHE A 115 28.04 2.67 -28.86
CA PHE A 115 28.36 1.67 -27.86
C PHE A 115 28.15 0.28 -28.46
N ARG A 116 29.22 -0.50 -28.51
CA ARG A 116 29.14 -1.92 -28.91
C ARG A 116 29.14 -2.77 -27.66
N ILE A 117 28.05 -3.50 -27.44
CA ILE A 117 27.82 -4.32 -26.27
C ILE A 117 27.88 -5.79 -26.66
N GLU A 118 28.83 -6.51 -26.11
CA GLU A 118 28.99 -7.98 -26.26
C GLU A 118 28.76 -8.60 -24.88
N PRO A 119 27.54 -8.98 -24.50
CA PRO A 119 27.24 -9.50 -23.17
C PRO A 119 27.94 -10.87 -22.93
N GLY A 120 28.11 -11.63 -23.94
CA GLY A 120 28.59 -13.02 -23.83
C GLY A 120 27.54 -13.94 -23.18
N GLU A 121 27.98 -15.04 -22.63
CA GLU A 121 27.09 -16.01 -21.99
C GLU A 121 26.78 -15.62 -20.53
N VAL A 122 25.55 -15.96 -20.08
CA VAL A 122 25.12 -15.75 -18.68
C VAL A 122 25.84 -16.75 -17.78
N PHE A 123 26.45 -16.25 -16.72
CA PHE A 123 27.04 -17.06 -15.67
C PHE A 123 25.96 -17.62 -14.74
N ARG A 124 26.12 -18.89 -14.34
CA ARG A 124 25.10 -19.59 -13.56
C ARG A 124 25.58 -19.89 -12.15
N ILE A 125 24.63 -19.93 -11.20
CA ILE A 125 24.90 -20.30 -9.81
C ILE A 125 25.37 -21.78 -9.78
N GLU A 126 26.55 -22.00 -9.25
CA GLU A 126 27.08 -23.34 -8.94
C GLU A 126 26.65 -23.78 -7.55
N SER A 127 26.85 -22.90 -6.57
CA SER A 127 26.45 -23.13 -5.18
C SER A 127 26.26 -21.82 -4.42
N VAL A 128 25.36 -21.86 -3.46
CA VAL A 128 25.15 -20.77 -2.50
C VAL A 128 25.21 -21.36 -1.10
N GLN A 129 25.96 -20.75 -0.20
CA GLN A 129 26.16 -21.23 1.17
C GLN A 129 26.01 -20.11 2.19
N TRP A 130 25.35 -20.45 3.29
CA TRP A 130 25.26 -19.61 4.47
C TRP A 130 26.22 -20.11 5.53
N THR A 131 27.02 -19.25 6.09
CA THR A 131 27.94 -19.58 7.18
C THR A 131 27.70 -18.64 8.36
N ALA A 132 28.00 -19.12 9.56
CA ALA A 132 27.93 -18.35 10.80
C ALA A 132 29.05 -18.82 11.74
N PRO A 133 29.39 -18.04 12.78
CA PRO A 133 30.31 -18.47 13.83
C PRO A 133 29.89 -19.81 14.44
N GLU A 134 30.86 -20.58 14.94
CA GLU A 134 30.61 -21.95 15.44
C GLU A 134 29.54 -22.01 16.52
N ALA A 135 29.52 -21.03 17.41
CA ALA A 135 28.53 -20.90 18.48
C ALA A 135 27.09 -20.76 17.98
N ASP A 136 26.92 -20.18 16.77
CA ASP A 136 25.61 -19.86 16.18
C ASP A 136 25.21 -20.78 15.01
N ARG A 137 26.02 -21.80 14.67
CA ARG A 137 25.73 -22.72 13.55
C ARG A 137 24.34 -23.37 13.63
N ALA A 138 23.81 -23.58 14.82
CA ALA A 138 22.48 -24.16 15.01
C ALA A 138 21.36 -23.32 14.40
N ILE A 139 21.54 -22.00 14.27
CA ILE A 139 20.52 -21.10 13.71
C ILE A 139 20.38 -21.28 12.19
N LEU A 140 21.47 -21.72 11.50
CA LEU A 140 21.45 -21.96 10.06
C LEU A 140 20.37 -22.98 9.67
N LYS A 141 20.06 -23.93 10.55
CA LYS A 141 19.00 -24.95 10.31
C LYS A 141 17.58 -24.34 10.30
N LYS A 142 17.41 -23.13 10.84
CA LYS A 142 16.12 -22.41 10.89
C LYS A 142 15.96 -21.43 9.74
N LEU A 143 17.02 -21.19 8.98
CA LEU A 143 16.98 -20.28 7.84
C LEU A 143 16.45 -20.99 6.60
N PRO A 144 15.79 -20.25 5.71
CA PRO A 144 15.36 -20.79 4.42
C PRO A 144 16.59 -21.24 3.61
N PRO A 145 16.52 -22.38 2.93
CA PRO A 145 17.57 -22.80 2.02
C PRO A 145 17.66 -21.84 0.82
N PRO A 146 18.81 -21.77 0.13
CA PRO A 146 18.99 -20.89 -1.03
C PRO A 146 17.92 -21.07 -2.12
N ASP A 147 17.48 -22.29 -2.35
CA ASP A 147 16.47 -22.63 -3.36
C ASP A 147 15.11 -21.95 -3.11
N ASP A 148 14.70 -21.82 -1.83
CA ASP A 148 13.46 -21.15 -1.44
C ASP A 148 13.54 -19.62 -1.58
N LEU A 149 14.78 -19.10 -1.67
CA LEU A 149 15.07 -17.67 -1.87
C LEU A 149 15.34 -17.33 -3.36
N GLY A 150 15.07 -18.25 -4.28
CA GLY A 150 15.26 -18.03 -5.70
C GLY A 150 16.72 -18.12 -6.16
N LEU A 151 17.60 -18.77 -5.39
CA LEU A 151 19.02 -18.97 -5.71
C LEU A 151 19.30 -20.45 -5.96
N ARG A 152 18.67 -21.03 -6.97
CA ARG A 152 18.86 -22.44 -7.33
C ARG A 152 20.12 -22.64 -8.14
N LYS A 153 20.74 -23.80 -7.98
CA LYS A 153 21.85 -24.20 -8.83
C LYS A 153 21.41 -24.22 -10.31
N GLY A 154 22.16 -23.55 -11.17
CA GLY A 154 21.88 -23.41 -12.60
C GLY A 154 21.10 -22.16 -12.97
N ASP A 155 20.51 -21.42 -11.99
CA ASP A 155 19.88 -20.13 -12.27
C ASP A 155 20.91 -19.06 -12.63
N PRO A 156 20.55 -18.03 -13.41
CA PRO A 156 21.42 -16.89 -13.68
C PRO A 156 21.91 -16.22 -12.39
N ALA A 157 23.20 -15.97 -12.28
CA ALA A 157 23.82 -15.36 -11.10
C ALA A 157 23.62 -13.83 -11.08
N ARG A 158 22.39 -13.39 -10.86
CA ARG A 158 21.98 -11.98 -10.84
C ARG A 158 22.21 -11.37 -9.47
N ALA A 159 22.88 -10.20 -9.41
CA ALA A 159 23.16 -9.52 -8.15
C ALA A 159 21.88 -9.12 -7.37
N PRO A 160 20.79 -8.62 -7.99
CA PRO A 160 19.55 -8.35 -7.28
C PRO A 160 18.97 -9.55 -6.53
N ALA A 161 18.97 -10.74 -7.14
CA ALA A 161 18.47 -11.96 -6.50
C ALA A 161 19.31 -12.35 -5.27
N ILE A 162 20.64 -12.19 -5.35
CA ILE A 162 21.54 -12.45 -4.22
C ILE A 162 21.28 -11.45 -3.07
N LEU A 163 21.12 -10.16 -3.39
CA LEU A 163 20.84 -9.12 -2.40
C LEU A 163 19.47 -9.29 -1.74
N ASP A 164 18.46 -9.71 -2.49
CA ASP A 164 17.12 -9.97 -1.96
C ASP A 164 17.12 -11.22 -1.06
N ALA A 165 17.89 -12.23 -1.40
CA ALA A 165 18.10 -13.38 -0.53
C ALA A 165 18.81 -13.00 0.78
N GLU A 166 19.81 -12.12 0.75
CA GLU A 166 20.47 -11.59 1.95
C GLU A 166 19.48 -10.84 2.86
N LYS A 167 18.64 -9.97 2.30
CA LYS A 167 17.59 -9.29 3.06
C LYS A 167 16.63 -10.29 3.71
N ALA A 168 16.22 -11.33 2.96
CA ALA A 168 15.33 -12.36 3.48
C ALA A 168 15.99 -13.17 4.61
N LEU A 169 17.30 -13.44 4.53
CA LEU A 169 18.06 -14.09 5.62
C LEU A 169 18.10 -13.24 6.88
N ILE A 170 18.41 -11.94 6.76
CA ILE A 170 18.40 -11.02 7.88
C ILE A 170 17.01 -10.99 8.52
N GLN A 171 15.95 -10.88 7.73
CA GLN A 171 14.58 -10.92 8.23
C GLN A 171 14.26 -12.24 8.93
N ALA A 172 14.71 -13.37 8.39
CA ALA A 172 14.54 -14.68 9.03
C ALA A 172 15.26 -14.74 10.39
N LEU A 173 16.48 -14.23 10.50
CA LEU A 173 17.21 -14.12 11.76
C LEU A 173 16.49 -13.23 12.77
N GLN A 174 15.97 -12.09 12.31
CA GLN A 174 15.20 -11.16 13.16
C GLN A 174 13.87 -11.77 13.64
N ARG A 175 13.27 -12.70 12.91
CA ARG A 175 12.14 -13.52 13.39
C ARG A 175 12.55 -14.52 14.46
N HIS A 176 13.82 -14.93 14.48
CA HIS A 176 14.38 -15.91 15.40
C HIS A 176 15.20 -15.27 16.53
N ALA A 177 14.69 -14.19 17.09
CA ALA A 177 15.25 -13.49 18.24
C ALA A 177 16.65 -12.89 18.02
N ARG A 178 16.99 -12.49 16.79
CA ARG A 178 18.29 -11.90 16.46
C ARG A 178 18.12 -10.49 15.84
N PRO A 179 17.79 -9.45 16.65
CA PRO A 179 17.51 -8.10 16.11
C PRO A 179 18.71 -7.48 15.38
N PHE A 180 19.92 -7.75 15.82
CA PHE A 180 21.17 -7.17 15.30
C PHE A 180 21.82 -8.01 14.19
N ALA A 181 21.07 -8.96 13.62
CA ALA A 181 21.57 -9.79 12.55
C ALA A 181 22.01 -8.96 11.33
N ARG A 182 23.16 -9.29 10.79
CA ARG A 182 23.70 -8.66 9.57
C ARG A 182 24.50 -9.66 8.75
N VAL A 183 24.67 -9.37 7.47
CA VAL A 183 25.67 -10.02 6.64
C VAL A 183 27.00 -9.31 6.91
N GLU A 184 27.99 -10.03 7.41
CA GLU A 184 29.30 -9.49 7.75
C GLU A 184 30.17 -9.40 6.51
N ASP A 185 30.14 -10.42 5.67
CA ASP A 185 30.85 -10.48 4.39
C ASP A 185 30.10 -11.33 3.39
N ARG A 186 30.25 -11.00 2.11
CA ARG A 186 29.77 -11.76 0.98
C ARG A 186 30.91 -12.06 0.03
N ARG A 187 31.29 -13.32 -0.06
CA ARG A 187 32.28 -13.77 -1.01
C ARG A 187 31.61 -14.31 -2.26
N VAL A 188 31.85 -13.65 -3.39
CA VAL A 188 31.41 -14.09 -4.72
C VAL A 188 32.64 -14.53 -5.50
N VAL A 189 32.67 -15.76 -5.88
CA VAL A 189 33.77 -16.34 -6.70
C VAL A 189 33.21 -16.66 -8.09
N VAL A 190 33.74 -15.97 -9.08
CA VAL A 190 33.35 -16.12 -10.49
C VAL A 190 34.39 -17.03 -11.17
N ASP A 191 33.95 -18.14 -11.73
CA ASP A 191 34.76 -19.03 -12.54
C ASP A 191 34.49 -18.77 -14.04
N HIS A 192 35.42 -18.10 -14.69
CA HIS A 192 35.29 -17.76 -16.11
C HIS A 192 35.46 -18.97 -17.05
N ARG A 193 36.08 -20.03 -16.59
CA ARG A 193 36.30 -21.25 -17.42
C ARG A 193 35.00 -22.04 -17.53
N ASP A 194 34.33 -22.24 -16.37
CA ASP A 194 33.10 -23.03 -16.30
C ASP A 194 31.85 -22.15 -16.35
N ARG A 195 32.02 -20.82 -16.41
CA ARG A 195 30.95 -19.80 -16.42
C ARG A 195 30.00 -19.95 -15.24
N THR A 196 30.56 -20.20 -14.07
CA THR A 196 29.79 -20.41 -12.83
C THR A 196 30.15 -19.40 -11.75
N VAL A 197 29.22 -19.24 -10.80
CA VAL A 197 29.37 -18.36 -9.66
C VAL A 197 29.09 -19.12 -8.37
N ARG A 198 30.00 -19.03 -7.42
CA ARG A 198 29.83 -19.52 -6.05
C ARG A 198 29.64 -18.33 -5.11
N VAL A 199 28.60 -18.37 -4.31
CA VAL A 199 28.27 -17.32 -3.34
C VAL A 199 28.35 -17.89 -1.93
N THR A 200 29.13 -17.24 -1.06
CA THR A 200 29.16 -17.57 0.37
C THR A 200 28.83 -16.30 1.16
N CYS A 201 27.72 -16.33 1.92
CA CYS A 201 27.35 -15.25 2.81
C CYS A 201 27.76 -15.61 4.24
N HIS A 202 28.60 -14.77 4.83
CA HIS A 202 29.03 -14.87 6.22
C HIS A 202 28.06 -14.06 7.07
N LEU A 203 27.22 -14.76 7.84
CA LEU A 203 26.21 -14.14 8.68
C LEU A 203 26.78 -13.89 10.09
N ASN A 204 26.52 -12.71 10.61
CA ASN A 204 26.68 -12.42 12.02
C ASN A 204 25.27 -12.30 12.63
N PRO A 205 24.76 -13.34 13.32
CA PRO A 205 23.44 -13.31 13.89
C PRO A 205 23.26 -12.27 15.02
N GLY A 206 24.36 -11.83 15.65
CA GLY A 206 24.29 -11.03 16.86
C GLY A 206 23.76 -11.83 18.08
N PRO A 207 23.66 -11.23 19.26
CA PRO A 207 23.14 -11.86 20.45
C PRO A 207 21.64 -12.14 20.35
N PRO A 208 21.12 -13.20 21.02
CA PRO A 208 19.68 -13.40 21.15
C PRO A 208 19.07 -12.32 22.06
N ALA A 209 17.90 -11.82 21.69
CA ALA A 209 17.22 -10.78 22.43
C ALA A 209 15.78 -11.17 22.79
N LYS A 210 15.27 -10.51 23.84
CA LYS A 210 13.86 -10.50 24.22
C LYS A 210 13.33 -9.07 24.09
N PHE A 211 12.02 -8.92 24.02
CA PHE A 211 11.39 -7.60 24.12
C PHE A 211 11.59 -7.02 25.53
N GLY A 212 12.09 -5.81 25.59
CA GLY A 212 12.20 -5.00 26.80
C GLY A 212 10.97 -4.12 27.02
N SER A 213 11.15 -3.05 27.75
CA SER A 213 10.12 -2.05 28.00
C SER A 213 9.75 -1.31 26.71
N THR A 214 8.50 -0.85 26.63
CA THR A 214 8.04 -0.02 25.50
C THR A 214 7.60 1.33 26.01
N THR A 215 8.33 2.38 25.59
CA THR A 215 8.02 3.77 25.89
C THR A 215 7.20 4.36 24.76
N VAL A 216 6.02 4.91 25.09
CA VAL A 216 5.10 5.53 24.11
C VAL A 216 5.19 7.05 24.24
N THR A 217 5.46 7.73 23.12
CA THR A 217 5.56 9.20 23.05
C THR A 217 4.68 9.77 21.94
N GLY A 218 4.43 11.09 21.98
CA GLY A 218 3.67 11.80 20.95
C GLY A 218 2.15 11.77 21.11
N LEU A 219 1.61 11.10 22.13
CA LEU A 219 0.17 11.12 22.45
C LEU A 219 -0.28 12.51 22.96
N LYS A 220 -1.47 12.93 22.55
CA LYS A 220 -2.11 14.20 22.96
C LYS A 220 -3.51 14.00 23.50
N SER A 221 -4.33 13.28 22.78
CA SER A 221 -5.74 13.05 23.08
C SER A 221 -6.14 11.57 23.06
N VAL A 222 -5.31 10.71 22.48
CA VAL A 222 -5.53 9.26 22.52
C VAL A 222 -4.96 8.71 23.81
N ASN A 223 -5.74 7.90 24.51
CA ASN A 223 -5.29 7.24 25.73
C ASN A 223 -4.24 6.18 25.41
N GLU A 224 -3.18 6.12 26.18
CA GLU A 224 -2.04 5.19 25.97
C GLU A 224 -2.48 3.71 25.97
N ILE A 225 -3.49 3.34 26.75
CA ILE A 225 -4.02 1.98 26.75
C ILE A 225 -4.50 1.54 25.36
N THR A 226 -4.99 2.47 24.53
CA THR A 226 -5.41 2.21 23.16
C THR A 226 -4.24 1.77 22.28
N VAL A 227 -3.05 2.30 22.54
CA VAL A 227 -1.81 1.88 21.86
C VAL A 227 -1.33 0.56 22.42
N ARG A 228 -1.25 0.43 23.75
CA ARG A 228 -0.76 -0.79 24.41
C ARG A 228 -1.59 -2.03 24.07
N ASN A 229 -2.91 -1.92 23.93
CA ASN A 229 -3.79 -3.03 23.51
C ASN A 229 -3.50 -3.53 22.08
N ARG A 230 -2.76 -2.77 21.28
CA ARG A 230 -2.38 -3.09 19.90
C ARG A 230 -0.94 -3.58 19.76
N LEU A 231 -0.18 -3.61 20.85
CA LEU A 231 1.13 -4.24 20.86
C LEU A 231 0.97 -5.75 20.67
N HIS A 232 1.72 -6.32 19.74
CA HIS A 232 1.70 -7.75 19.43
C HIS A 232 2.73 -8.54 20.24
N TRP A 233 3.48 -7.88 21.11
CA TRP A 233 4.46 -8.51 22.00
C TRP A 233 4.21 -8.11 23.45
N LYS A 234 4.81 -8.87 24.34
CA LYS A 234 4.91 -8.56 25.77
C LYS A 234 6.38 -8.49 26.17
N GLU A 235 6.67 -7.72 27.20
CA GLU A 235 7.99 -7.69 27.80
C GLU A 235 8.44 -9.09 28.21
N GLY A 236 9.71 -9.44 27.93
CA GLY A 236 10.31 -10.75 28.21
C GLY A 236 10.03 -11.83 27.15
N GLU A 237 9.12 -11.62 26.20
CA GLU A 237 8.93 -12.54 25.07
C GLU A 237 10.14 -12.49 24.12
N PRO A 238 10.47 -13.60 23.44
CA PRO A 238 11.53 -13.59 22.42
C PRO A 238 11.26 -12.56 21.35
N TRP A 239 12.31 -11.83 20.95
CA TRP A 239 12.22 -10.84 19.88
C TRP A 239 11.72 -11.46 18.57
N ASN A 240 10.84 -10.74 17.89
CA ASN A 240 10.35 -11.08 16.56
C ASN A 240 9.98 -9.82 15.79
N ALA A 241 10.68 -9.54 14.70
CA ALA A 241 10.47 -8.36 13.90
C ALA A 241 9.07 -8.29 13.22
N ASP A 242 8.45 -9.44 12.96
CA ASP A 242 7.09 -9.48 12.37
C ASP A 242 6.06 -8.87 13.34
N LEU A 243 6.22 -9.06 14.66
CA LEU A 243 5.30 -8.51 15.66
C LEU A 243 5.35 -6.97 15.68
N ILE A 244 6.53 -6.40 15.43
CA ILE A 244 6.71 -4.95 15.31
C ILE A 244 6.01 -4.44 14.04
N ALA A 245 6.21 -5.13 12.91
CA ALA A 245 5.56 -4.78 11.65
C ALA A 245 4.02 -4.88 11.75
N GLU A 246 3.51 -5.90 12.45
CA GLU A 246 2.08 -6.07 12.69
C GLU A 246 1.50 -4.98 13.58
N THR A 247 2.19 -4.65 14.66
CA THR A 247 1.79 -3.53 15.54
C THR A 247 1.73 -2.23 14.77
N ARG A 248 2.77 -1.91 13.98
CA ARG A 248 2.79 -0.71 13.13
C ARG A 248 1.61 -0.69 12.17
N LYS A 249 1.33 -1.81 11.51
CA LYS A 249 0.21 -1.97 10.58
C LYS A 249 -1.15 -1.81 11.27
N GLU A 250 -1.31 -2.35 12.47
CA GLU A 250 -2.56 -2.25 13.24
C GLU A 250 -2.80 -0.82 13.74
N LEU A 251 -1.76 -0.15 14.26
CA LEU A 251 -1.84 1.24 14.66
C LEU A 251 -2.14 2.17 13.48
N ALA A 252 -1.51 1.95 12.33
CA ALA A 252 -1.80 2.71 11.10
C ALA A 252 -3.24 2.51 10.62
N ARG A 253 -3.77 1.29 10.71
CA ARG A 253 -5.16 0.97 10.33
C ARG A 253 -6.21 1.54 11.27
N SER A 254 -5.84 1.90 12.49
CA SER A 254 -6.77 2.53 13.45
C SER A 254 -7.27 3.90 12.99
N GLU A 255 -6.59 4.51 12.00
CA GLU A 255 -6.83 5.87 11.50
C GLU A 255 -6.65 6.98 12.55
N LEU A 256 -6.14 6.64 13.75
CA LEU A 256 -5.86 7.60 14.82
C LEU A 256 -4.55 8.34 14.61
N PHE A 257 -3.59 7.70 13.91
CA PHE A 257 -2.23 8.20 13.77
C PHE A 257 -1.87 8.50 12.32
N SER A 258 -1.12 9.56 12.12
CA SER A 258 -0.51 9.94 10.84
C SER A 258 0.94 9.44 10.72
N LEU A 259 1.58 9.23 11.87
CA LEU A 259 2.92 8.69 11.99
C LEU A 259 2.91 7.58 13.05
N VAL A 260 3.56 6.48 12.76
CA VAL A 260 3.84 5.38 13.71
C VAL A 260 5.26 4.93 13.46
N GLN A 261 6.15 5.30 14.35
CA GLN A 261 7.56 4.90 14.30
C GLN A 261 7.87 4.04 15.51
N ILE A 262 8.42 2.86 15.28
CA ILE A 262 8.85 1.94 16.33
C ILE A 262 10.34 1.74 16.12
N THR A 263 11.12 2.17 17.08
CA THR A 263 12.59 2.14 17.03
C THR A 263 13.09 1.31 18.21
N PRO A 264 13.77 0.20 17.97
CA PRO A 264 14.50 -0.51 19.02
C PRO A 264 15.72 0.30 19.46
N ASP A 265 16.13 0.14 20.69
CA ASP A 265 17.40 0.67 21.16
C ASP A 265 18.59 0.00 20.47
N GLU A 266 19.77 0.60 20.59
CA GLU A 266 20.99 0.11 19.93
C GLU A 266 21.63 -1.05 20.69
N ASP A 267 21.42 -1.14 22.01
CA ASP A 267 22.05 -2.11 22.89
C ASP A 267 21.01 -2.91 23.70
N LEU A 268 21.40 -4.11 24.12
CA LEU A 268 20.63 -4.92 25.06
C LEU A 268 20.91 -4.49 26.51
N ASP A 269 19.89 -4.61 27.37
CA ASP A 269 20.07 -4.51 28.80
C ASP A 269 20.86 -5.71 29.39
N GLU A 270 21.11 -5.69 30.69
CA GLU A 270 21.84 -6.76 31.41
C GLU A 270 21.11 -8.12 31.35
N ASP A 271 19.78 -8.12 31.15
CA ASP A 271 18.93 -9.32 31.04
C ASP A 271 18.76 -9.82 29.60
N GLY A 272 19.41 -9.19 28.61
CA GLY A 272 19.32 -9.50 27.19
C GLY A 272 17.99 -9.04 26.57
N ARG A 273 17.39 -7.97 27.13
CA ARG A 273 16.16 -7.36 26.57
C ARG A 273 16.52 -6.15 25.74
N LEU A 274 15.71 -5.90 24.73
CA LEU A 274 15.83 -4.75 23.85
C LEU A 274 14.63 -3.84 24.04
N ASP A 275 14.86 -2.66 24.60
CA ASP A 275 13.83 -1.66 24.81
C ASP A 275 13.38 -1.04 23.49
N LEU A 276 12.16 -0.53 23.45
CA LEU A 276 11.56 0.06 22.25
C LEU A 276 10.97 1.44 22.55
N SER A 277 11.24 2.37 21.64
CA SER A 277 10.57 3.66 21.57
C SER A 277 9.48 3.62 20.51
N LEU A 278 8.24 3.89 20.90
CA LEU A 278 7.09 4.00 20.01
C LEU A 278 6.63 5.45 19.93
N ASP A 279 7.02 6.13 18.86
CA ASP A 279 6.62 7.51 18.60
C ASP A 279 5.40 7.56 17.68
N VAL A 280 4.35 8.25 18.12
CA VAL A 280 3.12 8.41 17.35
C VAL A 280 2.79 9.87 17.12
N GLY A 281 2.36 10.18 15.90
CA GLY A 281 1.78 11.47 15.55
C GLY A 281 0.28 11.34 15.38
N GLU A 282 -0.53 11.96 16.23
CA GLU A 282 -1.98 11.88 16.12
C GLU A 282 -2.49 12.59 14.85
N ARG A 283 -3.48 11.98 14.21
CA ARG A 283 -4.21 12.56 13.08
C ARG A 283 -5.34 13.47 13.62
N LYS A 284 -5.78 14.44 12.83
CA LYS A 284 -7.02 15.15 13.13
C LYS A 284 -8.19 14.16 13.20
N HIS A 285 -8.90 14.14 14.33
CA HIS A 285 -9.93 13.13 14.59
C HIS A 285 -11.27 13.40 13.89
N ARG A 286 -11.48 14.59 13.37
CA ARG A 286 -12.72 14.97 12.68
C ARG A 286 -12.50 15.01 11.18
N SER A 287 -13.47 14.50 10.42
CA SER A 287 -13.49 14.65 8.98
C SER A 287 -14.90 14.90 8.47
N ILE A 288 -14.99 15.71 7.43
CA ILE A 288 -16.21 15.98 6.66
C ILE A 288 -15.94 15.48 5.24
N LYS A 289 -16.89 14.73 4.70
CA LYS A 289 -16.85 14.26 3.31
C LYS A 289 -18.14 14.71 2.62
N LEU A 290 -17.97 15.32 1.46
CA LEU A 290 -19.04 15.68 0.53
C LEU A 290 -18.83 14.87 -0.74
N GLY A 291 -19.89 14.30 -1.26
CA GLY A 291 -19.88 13.59 -2.54
C GLY A 291 -21.14 13.91 -3.31
N ALA A 292 -21.00 14.06 -4.61
CA ALA A 292 -22.10 14.14 -5.56
C ALA A 292 -21.78 13.27 -6.76
N GLY A 293 -22.78 12.68 -7.36
CA GLY A 293 -22.60 11.78 -8.51
C GLY A 293 -23.91 11.47 -9.19
N TYR A 294 -23.79 10.80 -10.32
CA TYR A 294 -24.92 10.29 -11.08
C TYR A 294 -24.77 8.78 -11.26
N ARG A 295 -25.82 8.03 -10.98
CA ARG A 295 -25.92 6.60 -11.26
C ARG A 295 -27.05 6.36 -12.23
N THR A 296 -26.86 5.46 -13.17
CA THR A 296 -27.87 5.14 -14.19
C THR A 296 -29.13 4.49 -13.61
N ASP A 297 -29.01 3.85 -12.47
CA ASP A 297 -30.08 3.14 -11.75
C ASP A 297 -30.75 3.99 -10.65
N GLU A 298 -30.06 5.01 -10.11
CA GLU A 298 -30.56 5.83 -9.00
C GLU A 298 -30.65 7.33 -9.35
N GLY A 299 -30.21 7.75 -10.55
CA GLY A 299 -30.18 9.14 -10.96
C GLY A 299 -29.12 9.98 -10.24
N PRO A 300 -29.28 11.31 -10.18
CA PRO A 300 -28.40 12.19 -9.43
C PRO A 300 -28.52 11.94 -7.94
N GLY A 301 -27.39 11.99 -7.24
CA GLY A 301 -27.35 11.77 -5.81
C GLY A 301 -26.23 12.54 -5.13
N GLY A 302 -26.41 12.78 -3.84
CA GLY A 302 -25.44 13.43 -2.98
C GLY A 302 -25.28 12.73 -1.64
N ARG A 303 -24.11 12.87 -1.05
CA ARG A 303 -23.81 12.37 0.29
C ARG A 303 -23.04 13.41 1.09
N PHE A 304 -23.48 13.65 2.28
CA PHE A 304 -22.73 14.36 3.31
C PHE A 304 -22.39 13.35 4.41
N SER A 305 -21.16 13.36 4.92
CA SER A 305 -20.82 12.60 6.12
C SER A 305 -19.86 13.37 7.01
N TRP A 306 -20.11 13.27 8.30
CA TRP A 306 -19.25 13.74 9.37
C TRP A 306 -18.81 12.55 10.22
N GLU A 307 -17.55 12.57 10.63
CA GLU A 307 -16.94 11.49 11.40
C GLU A 307 -16.01 12.03 12.47
N HIS A 308 -16.08 11.46 13.67
CA HIS A 308 -15.16 11.68 14.78
C HIS A 308 -14.54 10.33 15.18
N ARG A 309 -13.19 10.22 15.14
CA ARG A 309 -12.45 8.93 15.31
C ARG A 309 -11.92 8.67 16.70
N ASN A 310 -12.09 9.58 17.63
CA ASN A 310 -11.59 9.46 19.00
C ASN A 310 -12.53 10.22 19.97
N LEU A 311 -13.78 9.80 20.03
CA LEU A 311 -14.84 10.57 20.71
C LEU A 311 -14.61 10.65 22.23
N PHE A 312 -14.21 9.52 22.84
CA PHE A 312 -13.98 9.38 24.29
C PHE A 312 -12.52 9.01 24.60
N HIS A 313 -11.58 9.34 23.71
CA HIS A 313 -10.12 9.17 23.88
C HIS A 313 -9.58 7.73 23.79
N HIS A 314 -10.44 6.74 23.48
CA HIS A 314 -10.04 5.33 23.31
C HIS A 314 -10.21 4.81 21.87
N GLY A 315 -10.29 5.74 20.91
CA GLY A 315 -10.46 5.41 19.49
C GLY A 315 -11.89 5.10 19.10
N GLU A 316 -12.89 5.54 19.88
CA GLU A 316 -14.29 5.40 19.52
C GLU A 316 -14.61 6.25 18.30
N LYS A 317 -15.28 5.63 17.32
CA LYS A 317 -15.64 6.27 16.07
C LYS A 317 -17.16 6.55 16.04
N LEU A 318 -17.54 7.82 15.89
CA LEU A 318 -18.90 8.22 15.60
C LEU A 318 -18.95 8.74 14.15
N LYS A 319 -19.84 8.18 13.36
CA LYS A 319 -20.10 8.62 11.99
C LYS A 319 -21.58 8.94 11.81
N LEU A 320 -21.85 10.10 11.23
CA LEU A 320 -23.16 10.52 10.80
C LEU A 320 -23.12 10.74 9.29
N SER A 321 -24.11 10.27 8.56
CA SER A 321 -24.21 10.52 7.12
C SER A 321 -25.65 10.74 6.66
N VAL A 322 -25.79 11.67 5.72
CA VAL A 322 -27.03 11.92 4.99
C VAL A 322 -26.78 11.58 3.53
N THR A 323 -27.63 10.76 2.96
CA THR A 323 -27.60 10.40 1.55
C THR A 323 -28.94 10.81 0.92
N GLY A 324 -28.90 11.40 -0.26
CA GLY A 324 -30.08 11.71 -1.06
C GLY A 324 -29.84 11.33 -2.51
N SER A 325 -30.77 10.58 -3.09
CA SER A 325 -30.86 10.28 -4.53
C SER A 325 -32.32 10.39 -4.97
N THR A 326 -32.63 10.11 -6.22
CA THR A 326 -34.03 10.08 -6.67
C THR A 326 -34.83 8.96 -6.04
N LEU A 327 -34.18 7.83 -5.67
CA LEU A 327 -34.85 6.66 -5.10
C LEU A 327 -34.71 6.58 -3.58
N THR A 328 -33.69 7.20 -2.98
CA THR A 328 -33.39 6.99 -1.56
C THR A 328 -33.01 8.29 -0.86
N THR A 329 -33.66 8.55 0.26
CA THR A 329 -33.19 9.54 1.25
C THR A 329 -32.93 8.81 2.56
N ALA A 330 -31.71 8.93 3.08
CA ALA A 330 -31.31 8.20 4.27
C ALA A 330 -30.44 9.04 5.21
N PHE A 331 -30.67 8.83 6.52
CA PHE A 331 -29.79 9.27 7.60
C PHE A 331 -29.24 8.04 8.29
N ASP A 332 -27.91 7.89 8.26
CA ASP A 332 -27.19 6.80 8.89
C ASP A 332 -26.37 7.33 10.06
N THR A 333 -26.40 6.64 11.18
CA THR A 333 -25.50 6.86 12.30
C THR A 333 -24.82 5.54 12.67
N SER A 334 -23.53 5.61 12.98
CA SER A 334 -22.81 4.45 13.51
C SER A 334 -21.82 4.88 14.59
N PHE A 335 -21.84 4.17 15.69
CA PHE A 335 -20.86 4.29 16.77
C PHE A 335 -20.10 2.97 16.90
N GLU A 336 -18.78 3.05 16.93
CA GLU A 336 -17.90 1.91 17.11
C GLU A 336 -17.02 2.14 18.34
N LYS A 337 -17.02 1.17 19.25
CA LYS A 337 -16.13 1.12 20.40
C LYS A 337 -15.16 -0.04 20.25
N PRO A 338 -13.91 0.22 19.84
CA PRO A 338 -12.88 -0.81 19.77
C PRO A 338 -12.52 -1.31 21.17
N ASP A 339 -11.87 -2.46 21.23
CA ASP A 339 -11.39 -3.11 22.46
C ASP A 339 -12.47 -3.29 23.54
N PHE A 340 -13.72 -3.52 23.11
CA PHE A 340 -14.86 -3.72 23.99
C PHE A 340 -14.75 -5.04 24.73
N LEU A 341 -14.66 -5.01 26.05
CA LEU A 341 -14.43 -6.12 26.99
C LEU A 341 -13.08 -6.83 26.81
N THR A 342 -12.63 -7.03 25.59
CA THR A 342 -11.36 -7.67 25.27
C THR A 342 -10.70 -6.97 24.08
N PRO A 343 -9.34 -6.97 23.96
CA PRO A 343 -8.66 -6.46 22.77
C PRO A 343 -9.16 -7.13 21.48
N ARG A 344 -9.19 -6.36 20.39
CA ARG A 344 -9.64 -6.81 19.06
C ARG A 344 -11.11 -7.21 18.95
N GLN A 345 -11.92 -6.84 19.93
CA GLN A 345 -13.37 -6.95 19.89
C GLN A 345 -13.96 -5.55 19.78
N THR A 346 -14.90 -5.35 18.86
CA THR A 346 -15.53 -4.05 18.62
C THR A 346 -17.02 -4.14 18.90
N LEU A 347 -17.54 -3.27 19.73
CA LEU A 347 -18.97 -3.03 19.84
C LEU A 347 -19.36 -2.01 18.79
N ARG A 348 -20.34 -2.35 17.96
CA ARG A 348 -20.90 -1.43 16.97
C ARG A 348 -22.38 -1.22 17.23
N LEU A 349 -22.78 0.05 17.30
CA LEU A 349 -24.17 0.48 17.26
C LEU A 349 -24.39 1.17 15.92
N ALA A 350 -25.41 0.73 15.19
CA ALA A 350 -25.78 1.32 13.91
C ALA A 350 -27.27 1.61 13.88
N SER A 351 -27.66 2.74 13.32
CA SER A 351 -29.06 3.07 13.08
C SER A 351 -29.19 3.77 11.72
N LYS A 352 -30.21 3.38 10.96
CA LYS A 352 -30.55 3.94 9.66
C LYS A 352 -32.01 4.33 9.63
N LEU A 353 -32.30 5.59 9.35
CA LEU A 353 -33.61 6.08 9.00
C LEU A 353 -33.63 6.34 7.50
N ALA A 354 -34.53 5.71 6.77
CA ALA A 354 -34.57 5.86 5.32
C ALA A 354 -36.01 5.94 4.79
N ASN A 355 -36.10 6.61 3.64
CA ASN A 355 -37.24 6.53 2.72
C ASN A 355 -36.69 6.03 1.38
N GLU A 356 -37.18 4.88 0.94
CA GLU A 356 -36.81 4.24 -0.33
C GLU A 356 -38.06 4.19 -1.21
N ASP A 357 -37.93 4.70 -2.45
CA ASP A 357 -38.99 4.71 -3.45
C ASP A 357 -38.46 4.02 -4.70
N THR A 358 -38.86 2.78 -4.89
CA THR A 358 -38.40 1.90 -5.98
C THR A 358 -39.56 1.46 -6.82
N ASP A 359 -39.32 0.93 -8.01
CA ASP A 359 -40.39 0.37 -8.87
C ASP A 359 -41.14 -0.80 -8.22
N ALA A 360 -40.58 -1.43 -7.18
CA ALA A 360 -41.13 -2.61 -6.53
C ALA A 360 -41.91 -2.30 -5.26
N TYR A 361 -41.57 -1.21 -4.56
CA TYR A 361 -42.18 -0.77 -3.30
C TYR A 361 -41.71 0.63 -2.91
N THR A 362 -42.52 1.29 -2.09
CA THR A 362 -42.07 2.46 -1.28
C THR A 362 -41.95 2.03 0.17
N SER A 363 -40.82 2.29 0.82
CA SER A 363 -40.59 1.91 2.23
C SER A 363 -40.01 3.08 3.02
N ARG A 364 -40.60 3.32 4.21
CA ARG A 364 -40.02 4.17 5.24
C ARG A 364 -39.67 3.33 6.43
N TYR A 365 -38.42 3.34 6.84
CA TYR A 365 -37.98 2.48 7.92
C TYR A 365 -36.93 3.11 8.85
N LEU A 366 -36.95 2.63 10.09
CA LEU A 366 -35.89 2.77 11.07
C LEU A 366 -35.33 1.37 11.33
N ASP A 367 -34.06 1.17 11.04
CA ASP A 367 -33.33 -0.04 11.31
C ASP A 367 -32.21 0.26 12.31
N SER A 368 -32.15 -0.45 13.44
CA SER A 368 -31.16 -0.22 14.49
C SER A 368 -30.62 -1.54 14.98
N ALA A 369 -29.30 -1.63 15.15
CA ALA A 369 -28.67 -2.85 15.63
C ALA A 369 -27.49 -2.55 16.56
N VAL A 370 -27.27 -3.45 17.50
CA VAL A 370 -26.08 -3.48 18.38
C VAL A 370 -25.37 -4.78 18.11
N THR A 371 -24.13 -4.73 17.63
CA THR A 371 -23.37 -5.93 17.28
C THR A 371 -22.02 -5.95 17.96
N VAL A 372 -21.59 -7.14 18.33
CA VAL A 372 -20.22 -7.41 18.73
C VAL A 372 -19.53 -8.08 17.55
N GLU A 373 -18.44 -7.48 17.13
CA GLU A 373 -17.55 -7.98 16.07
C GLU A 373 -16.22 -8.41 16.66
N ARG A 374 -15.68 -9.54 16.20
CA ARG A 374 -14.34 -10.00 16.58
C ARG A 374 -13.61 -10.59 15.39
N THR A 375 -12.33 -10.19 15.25
CA THR A 375 -11.41 -10.85 14.33
C THR A 375 -10.63 -11.92 15.13
N ALA A 376 -10.94 -13.19 14.90
CA ALA A 376 -10.38 -14.31 15.67
C ALA A 376 -8.98 -14.69 15.19
N VAL A 377 -8.77 -14.75 13.88
CA VAL A 377 -7.48 -14.94 13.20
C VAL A 377 -7.46 -14.00 12.00
N ARG A 378 -6.29 -13.72 11.44
CA ARG A 378 -6.13 -12.74 10.33
C ARG A 378 -7.18 -12.84 9.22
N ALA A 379 -7.68 -14.04 8.94
CA ALA A 379 -8.60 -14.31 7.86
C ALA A 379 -10.08 -14.44 8.29
N PHE A 380 -10.37 -14.47 9.59
CA PHE A 380 -11.70 -14.86 10.09
C PHE A 380 -12.28 -13.78 11.01
N LYS A 381 -13.40 -13.19 10.56
CA LYS A 381 -14.16 -12.20 11.33
C LYS A 381 -15.59 -12.70 11.52
N TRP A 382 -16.11 -12.61 12.72
CA TRP A 382 -17.51 -12.87 13.01
C TRP A 382 -18.16 -11.66 13.70
N SER A 383 -19.48 -11.58 13.56
CA SER A 383 -20.29 -10.58 14.24
C SER A 383 -21.61 -11.19 14.67
N VAL A 384 -22.13 -10.75 15.79
CA VAL A 384 -23.45 -11.13 16.28
C VAL A 384 -24.06 -10.02 17.10
N GLY A 385 -25.39 -9.86 17.01
CA GLY A 385 -26.08 -8.93 17.87
C GLY A 385 -27.54 -8.69 17.52
N PRO A 386 -28.34 -8.25 18.49
CA PRO A 386 -29.75 -7.92 18.30
C PRO A 386 -29.94 -6.63 17.50
N GLY A 387 -31.08 -6.58 16.83
CA GLY A 387 -31.56 -5.37 16.17
C GLY A 387 -33.08 -5.25 16.21
N PHE A 388 -33.52 -4.09 15.84
CA PHE A 388 -34.95 -3.76 15.72
C PHE A 388 -35.16 -2.98 14.43
N ARG A 389 -36.20 -3.33 13.69
CA ARG A 389 -36.63 -2.65 12.49
C ARG A 389 -38.11 -2.32 12.60
N TRP A 390 -38.42 -1.04 12.48
CA TRP A 390 -39.76 -0.58 12.19
C TRP A 390 -39.82 -0.14 10.73
N SER A 391 -40.83 -0.57 9.99
CA SER A 391 -41.02 -0.16 8.60
C SER A 391 -42.50 -0.01 8.24
N ARG A 392 -42.77 0.96 7.38
CA ARG A 392 -44.02 1.14 6.69
C ARG A 392 -43.77 0.94 5.21
N VAL A 393 -44.34 -0.10 4.65
CA VAL A 393 -44.11 -0.56 3.28
C VAL A 393 -45.38 -0.47 2.48
N GLU A 394 -45.33 0.21 1.36
CA GLU A 394 -46.44 0.32 0.41
C GLU A 394 -46.06 -0.49 -0.85
N GLN A 395 -46.90 -1.43 -1.22
CA GLN A 395 -46.74 -2.29 -2.39
C GLN A 395 -48.13 -2.61 -2.99
N LEU A 396 -48.30 -2.41 -4.30
CA LEU A 396 -49.56 -2.73 -5.02
C LEU A 396 -50.80 -2.07 -4.37
N ASP A 397 -50.70 -0.80 -3.98
CA ASP A 397 -51.74 0.00 -3.30
C ASP A 397 -52.14 -0.48 -1.89
N GLU A 398 -51.41 -1.45 -1.35
CA GLU A 398 -51.54 -1.88 0.06
C GLU A 398 -50.41 -1.31 0.91
N THR A 399 -50.73 -0.86 2.10
CA THR A 399 -49.77 -0.29 3.04
C THR A 399 -49.75 -1.10 4.31
N ASP A 400 -48.61 -1.70 4.63
CA ASP A 400 -48.41 -2.51 5.84
C ASP A 400 -47.38 -1.84 6.77
N GLU A 401 -47.56 -1.99 8.06
CA GLU A 401 -46.61 -1.59 9.10
C GLU A 401 -46.04 -2.84 9.78
N PHE A 402 -44.72 -2.84 9.93
CA PHE A 402 -43.99 -3.96 10.54
C PHE A 402 -43.10 -3.43 11.67
N ALA A 403 -43.04 -4.21 12.76
CA ALA A 403 -42.09 -3.97 13.85
C ALA A 403 -41.39 -5.28 14.18
N LEU A 404 -40.21 -5.46 13.68
CA LEU A 404 -39.44 -6.70 13.68
C LEU A 404 -38.26 -6.62 14.63
N PHE A 405 -38.21 -7.54 15.58
CA PHE A 405 -36.97 -7.83 16.29
C PHE A 405 -36.15 -8.81 15.45
N PHE A 406 -34.82 -8.67 15.45
CA PHE A 406 -33.97 -9.61 14.75
C PHE A 406 -32.64 -9.86 15.49
N LEU A 407 -32.05 -11.01 15.25
CA LEU A 407 -30.69 -11.33 15.69
C LEU A 407 -29.82 -11.52 14.47
N GLN A 408 -29.02 -10.51 14.12
CA GLN A 408 -28.10 -10.65 12.99
C GLN A 408 -26.83 -11.38 13.40
N SER A 409 -26.36 -12.26 12.54
CA SER A 409 -25.05 -12.89 12.63
C SER A 409 -24.33 -12.80 11.29
N GLY A 410 -23.05 -12.56 11.33
CA GLY A 410 -22.20 -12.44 10.16
C GLY A 410 -20.89 -13.19 10.32
N LEU A 411 -20.39 -13.70 9.19
CA LEU A 411 -19.10 -14.37 9.11
C LEU A 411 -18.40 -13.92 7.83
N VAL A 412 -17.16 -13.47 7.97
CA VAL A 412 -16.28 -13.18 6.83
C VAL A 412 -15.01 -14.02 6.98
N TRP A 413 -14.72 -14.79 5.95
CA TRP A 413 -13.48 -15.55 5.83
C TRP A 413 -12.75 -15.11 4.58
N ASP A 414 -11.66 -14.37 4.76
CA ASP A 414 -10.90 -13.74 3.69
C ASP A 414 -9.49 -14.33 3.63
N ARG A 415 -9.18 -15.01 2.56
CA ARG A 415 -7.88 -15.60 2.23
C ARG A 415 -7.29 -15.02 0.95
N SER A 416 -7.75 -13.84 0.52
CA SER A 416 -7.11 -13.13 -0.58
C SER A 416 -5.72 -12.64 -0.18
N ASP A 417 -4.84 -12.55 -1.14
CA ASP A 417 -3.47 -12.03 -0.99
C ASP A 417 -3.45 -10.53 -0.68
N ASP A 418 -4.36 -9.77 -1.30
CA ASP A 418 -4.59 -8.34 -1.00
C ASP A 418 -6.10 -8.06 -0.85
N LEU A 419 -6.44 -7.08 0.03
CA LEU A 419 -7.84 -6.69 0.28
C LEU A 419 -8.40 -5.74 -0.78
N LEU A 420 -7.55 -4.95 -1.44
CA LEU A 420 -7.92 -3.89 -2.37
C LEU A 420 -7.69 -4.30 -3.83
N ASP A 421 -6.61 -5.06 -4.08
CA ASP A 421 -6.25 -5.55 -5.40
C ASP A 421 -5.90 -7.05 -5.35
N PRO A 422 -6.88 -7.91 -5.08
CA PRO A 422 -6.66 -9.33 -4.93
C PRO A 422 -6.30 -10.01 -6.26
N THR A 423 -5.21 -10.76 -6.25
CA THR A 423 -4.76 -11.53 -7.41
C THR A 423 -4.93 -13.03 -7.23
N ARG A 424 -4.96 -13.50 -5.97
CA ARG A 424 -5.11 -14.94 -5.63
C ARG A 424 -5.93 -15.09 -4.36
N GLY A 425 -6.54 -16.28 -4.21
CA GLY A 425 -7.31 -16.64 -3.03
C GLY A 425 -8.80 -16.32 -3.15
N GLY A 426 -9.49 -16.27 -2.02
CA GLY A 426 -10.93 -16.07 -2.05
C GLY A 426 -11.49 -15.52 -0.75
N ARG A 427 -12.70 -14.96 -0.85
CA ARG A 427 -13.44 -14.38 0.26
C ARG A 427 -14.84 -14.94 0.33
N LEU A 428 -15.19 -15.53 1.48
CA LEU A 428 -16.53 -15.99 1.83
C LEU A 428 -17.17 -14.97 2.79
N THR A 429 -18.40 -14.59 2.50
CA THR A 429 -19.24 -13.78 3.40
C THR A 429 -20.56 -14.50 3.61
N LEU A 430 -20.94 -14.74 4.86
CA LEU A 430 -22.23 -15.30 5.25
C LEU A 430 -22.94 -14.34 6.19
N GLN A 431 -24.25 -14.24 6.03
CA GLN A 431 -25.14 -13.48 6.91
C GLN A 431 -26.37 -14.31 7.20
N LEU A 432 -26.80 -14.32 8.45
CA LEU A 432 -28.03 -14.99 8.90
C LEU A 432 -28.73 -14.10 9.91
N ALA A 433 -30.03 -13.91 9.72
CA ALA A 433 -30.84 -13.09 10.61
C ALA A 433 -32.25 -13.72 10.74
N PRO A 434 -32.57 -14.34 11.86
CA PRO A 434 -33.94 -14.61 12.26
C PRO A 434 -34.67 -13.30 12.64
N TYR A 435 -35.90 -13.16 12.21
CA TYR A 435 -36.81 -12.05 12.46
C TYR A 435 -38.06 -12.52 13.21
N TRP A 436 -38.48 -11.76 14.20
CA TRP A 436 -39.69 -12.00 14.97
C TRP A 436 -40.54 -10.73 14.91
N ASP A 437 -41.79 -10.88 14.51
CA ASP A 437 -42.73 -9.77 14.47
C ASP A 437 -43.30 -9.49 15.86
N THR A 438 -43.44 -8.21 16.18
CA THR A 438 -43.99 -7.74 17.47
C THR A 438 -45.39 -7.12 17.35
N LEU A 439 -45.85 -6.86 16.13
CA LEU A 439 -47.20 -6.31 15.85
C LEU A 439 -48.20 -7.37 15.41
N GLY A 440 -47.73 -8.55 15.04
CA GLY A 440 -48.59 -9.64 14.51
C GLY A 440 -48.97 -9.43 13.04
N THR A 441 -48.33 -8.55 12.33
CA THR A 441 -48.55 -8.23 10.90
C THR A 441 -47.70 -9.07 9.98
N ALA A 442 -46.61 -9.64 10.46
CA ALA A 442 -45.71 -10.52 9.72
C ALA A 442 -45.56 -11.88 10.42
N SER A 443 -45.07 -12.87 9.70
CA SER A 443 -44.67 -14.14 10.28
C SER A 443 -43.21 -14.11 10.71
N THR A 444 -42.83 -14.96 11.67
CA THR A 444 -41.43 -15.23 12.01
C THR A 444 -40.74 -15.88 10.82
N PHE A 445 -39.60 -15.34 10.42
CA PHE A 445 -38.83 -15.88 9.30
C PHE A 445 -37.32 -15.73 9.54
N VAL A 446 -36.55 -16.49 8.79
CA VAL A 446 -35.09 -16.43 8.80
C VAL A 446 -34.59 -15.97 7.43
N ARG A 447 -33.84 -14.91 7.40
CA ARG A 447 -33.16 -14.38 6.19
C ARG A 447 -31.70 -14.77 6.21
N GLY A 448 -31.28 -15.51 5.19
CA GLY A 448 -29.89 -15.94 5.02
C GLY A 448 -29.33 -15.48 3.67
N SER A 449 -28.08 -15.06 3.67
CA SER A 449 -27.36 -14.78 2.43
C SER A 449 -25.90 -15.20 2.53
N GLY A 450 -25.33 -15.57 1.39
CA GLY A 450 -23.93 -15.92 1.29
C GLY A 450 -23.35 -15.47 -0.05
N SER A 451 -22.11 -15.07 -0.06
CA SER A 451 -21.36 -14.80 -1.29
C SER A 451 -19.93 -15.31 -1.18
N TYR A 452 -19.44 -15.85 -2.27
CA TYR A 452 -18.06 -16.29 -2.41
C TYR A 452 -17.44 -15.67 -3.64
N SER A 453 -16.30 -15.02 -3.46
CA SER A 453 -15.47 -14.51 -4.54
C SER A 453 -14.15 -15.26 -4.56
N HIS A 454 -13.65 -15.60 -5.76
CA HIS A 454 -12.36 -16.25 -5.93
C HIS A 454 -11.58 -15.58 -7.04
N TYR A 455 -10.26 -15.44 -6.84
CA TYR A 455 -9.33 -14.77 -7.72
C TYR A 455 -8.26 -15.74 -8.20
N PHE A 456 -8.10 -15.84 -9.51
CA PHE A 456 -7.13 -16.71 -10.18
C PHE A 456 -6.18 -15.85 -10.98
N ARG A 457 -4.89 -15.84 -10.60
CA ARG A 457 -3.86 -15.23 -11.42
C ARG A 457 -3.55 -16.17 -12.59
N LEU A 458 -3.87 -15.74 -13.79
CA LEU A 458 -3.68 -16.51 -15.02
C LEU A 458 -2.30 -16.28 -15.64
N MET A 459 -1.80 -15.03 -15.61
CA MET A 459 -0.50 -14.64 -16.14
C MET A 459 0.14 -13.57 -15.27
N ASP A 460 1.48 -13.56 -15.22
CA ASP A 460 2.25 -12.57 -14.46
C ASP A 460 2.70 -11.37 -15.32
N LYS A 461 2.96 -11.59 -16.61
CA LYS A 461 3.37 -10.54 -17.56
C LYS A 461 2.68 -10.77 -18.93
N PRO A 462 1.73 -9.90 -19.34
CA PRO A 462 1.04 -8.92 -18.52
C PRO A 462 0.27 -9.56 -17.36
N LEU A 463 0.04 -8.82 -16.27
CA LEU A 463 -0.76 -9.33 -15.15
C LEU A 463 -2.22 -9.53 -15.59
N VAL A 464 -2.68 -10.78 -15.59
CA VAL A 464 -4.07 -11.15 -15.91
C VAL A 464 -4.66 -11.92 -14.75
N VAL A 465 -5.73 -11.37 -14.16
CA VAL A 465 -6.46 -11.97 -13.05
C VAL A 465 -7.89 -12.25 -13.48
N PHE A 466 -8.33 -13.51 -13.32
CA PHE A 466 -9.73 -13.89 -13.48
C PHE A 466 -10.41 -13.86 -12.11
N ALA A 467 -11.52 -13.13 -12.00
CA ALA A 467 -12.32 -13.03 -10.80
C ALA A 467 -13.72 -13.66 -11.02
N ALA A 468 -14.10 -14.58 -10.16
CA ALA A 468 -15.43 -15.19 -10.14
C ALA A 468 -16.14 -14.88 -8.84
N ARG A 469 -17.44 -14.58 -8.89
CA ARG A 469 -18.30 -14.38 -7.73
C ARG A 469 -19.60 -15.14 -7.86
N ALA A 470 -19.98 -15.84 -6.80
CA ALA A 470 -21.30 -16.46 -6.65
C ALA A 470 -22.01 -15.91 -5.41
N GLY A 471 -23.30 -15.72 -5.47
CA GLY A 471 -24.13 -15.26 -4.36
C GLY A 471 -25.42 -16.05 -4.29
N LEU A 472 -25.86 -16.34 -3.07
CA LEU A 472 -27.13 -17.01 -2.77
C LEU A 472 -27.85 -16.24 -1.67
N GLY A 473 -29.18 -16.16 -1.78
CA GLY A 473 -30.03 -15.60 -0.74
C GLY A 473 -31.30 -16.45 -0.59
N SER A 474 -31.74 -16.66 0.64
CA SER A 474 -32.96 -17.40 0.95
C SER A 474 -33.67 -16.79 2.13
N ILE A 475 -34.99 -16.87 2.12
CA ILE A 475 -35.87 -16.58 3.26
C ILE A 475 -36.73 -17.80 3.52
N ALA A 476 -36.77 -18.24 4.75
CA ALA A 476 -37.52 -19.42 5.17
C ALA A 476 -38.35 -19.11 6.42
N GLY A 477 -39.46 -19.81 6.59
CA GLY A 477 -40.32 -19.71 7.77
C GLY A 477 -41.60 -18.91 7.57
N ALA A 478 -41.77 -18.21 6.43
CA ALA A 478 -42.98 -17.46 6.13
C ALA A 478 -43.33 -17.52 4.64
N GLU A 479 -44.60 -17.29 4.32
CA GLU A 479 -45.03 -17.06 2.94
C GLU A 479 -44.52 -15.70 2.42
N ARG A 480 -44.41 -15.57 1.11
CA ARG A 480 -43.90 -14.36 0.47
C ARG A 480 -44.71 -13.11 0.84
N SER A 481 -46.01 -13.22 0.92
CA SER A 481 -46.93 -12.12 1.29
C SER A 481 -46.70 -11.61 2.71
N ALA A 482 -46.33 -12.50 3.64
CA ALA A 482 -46.06 -12.14 5.04
C ALA A 482 -44.63 -11.62 5.30
N ILE A 483 -43.79 -11.50 4.28
CA ILE A 483 -42.45 -10.95 4.39
C ILE A 483 -42.47 -9.51 3.85
N PRO A 484 -42.03 -8.51 4.61
CA PRO A 484 -41.92 -7.14 4.12
C PRO A 484 -41.20 -7.05 2.77
N ALA A 485 -41.75 -6.29 1.79
CA ALA A 485 -41.21 -6.23 0.45
C ALA A 485 -39.74 -5.74 0.46
N ASP A 486 -39.41 -4.81 1.33
CA ASP A 486 -38.07 -4.24 1.47
C ASP A 486 -37.01 -5.18 2.10
N LEU A 487 -37.43 -6.33 2.62
CA LEU A 487 -36.53 -7.38 3.13
C LEU A 487 -36.35 -8.54 2.16
N ARG A 488 -37.12 -8.61 1.06
CA ARG A 488 -37.00 -9.65 0.04
C ARG A 488 -35.74 -9.50 -0.79
N PHE A 489 -35.35 -10.57 -1.47
CA PHE A 489 -34.24 -10.53 -2.43
C PHE A 489 -34.77 -10.17 -3.81
N TYR A 490 -34.15 -9.17 -4.41
CA TYR A 490 -34.40 -8.75 -5.78
C TYR A 490 -33.14 -8.95 -6.62
N ALA A 491 -33.29 -9.45 -7.83
CA ALA A 491 -32.21 -9.60 -8.79
C ALA A 491 -32.29 -8.46 -9.83
N GLY A 492 -31.16 -7.89 -10.21
CA GLY A 492 -31.05 -6.77 -11.13
C GLY A 492 -30.41 -5.53 -10.47
N GLY A 493 -30.18 -4.50 -11.27
CA GLY A 493 -29.48 -3.26 -10.86
C GLY A 493 -27.98 -3.41 -10.65
N GLY A 494 -27.31 -2.30 -10.34
CA GLY A 494 -25.86 -2.20 -10.29
C GLY A 494 -25.15 -3.08 -9.26
N GLY A 495 -25.85 -3.63 -8.28
CA GLY A 495 -25.29 -4.37 -7.15
C GLY A 495 -25.42 -5.90 -7.20
N SER A 496 -26.27 -6.47 -8.07
CA SER A 496 -26.54 -7.91 -8.09
C SER A 496 -26.18 -8.61 -9.40
N VAL A 497 -26.97 -8.45 -10.42
CA VAL A 497 -26.76 -9.05 -11.75
C VAL A 497 -26.90 -7.94 -12.80
N ARG A 498 -25.92 -7.83 -13.68
CA ARG A 498 -25.94 -6.92 -14.84
C ARG A 498 -26.32 -7.68 -16.08
#